data_f5656adef1fdcd1370e78152536f7041
#
_entry.id   f5656adef1fdcd1370e78152536f7041
#
_cell.length_a   1.000
_cell.length_b   1.000
_cell.length_c   1.000
_cell.angle_alpha   90.00
_cell.angle_beta   90.00
_cell.angle_gamma   90.00
#
_symmetry.space_group_name_H-M   'P 1'
#
loop_
_entity.id
_entity.type
_entity.pdbx_description
1 polymer ?
#
loop_
_entity_poly.entity_id
_entity_poly.type
_entity_poly.pdbx_seq_one_letter_code
_entity_poly.pdbx_strand_id
1 'polypeptide(L)'
;MKKLITIIPALFLAVSLYAQTIAVYEFESDTFCLESQTGVMSDLFVDELVNIQGIKIVERDRIAAILREKEFQNQGYTNAETVIEEGQMLNADCIIYGKTTFIDNSLVVTARLADVKTGQILYTAKMQCKTWKEFYQKLPKFALECVNKIPSPNRFIGNWICNSESSTYDITFKENKKCEIKISSSESIAVETALSGTYSYSTDSYSGGKILKINAKSKDGKTKISWSNIYTFTSDDFSSFNMQIKNAENKTVRASFVKVE
;
A
#
# COMPACT_ATOMS: atom_id res chain seq x y z
N MET A 1 11.54 51.67 18.19
CA MET A 1 10.72 50.70 17.49
C MET A 1 11.41 49.32 17.65
N LYS A 2 10.96 48.50 18.58
CA LYS A 2 11.52 47.17 18.85
C LYS A 2 10.77 46.15 17.96
N LYS A 3 11.48 45.53 17.01
CA LYS A 3 10.93 44.43 16.20
C LYS A 3 10.88 43.18 17.07
N LEU A 4 9.67 42.73 17.36
CA LEU A 4 9.40 41.46 18.03
C LEU A 4 9.57 40.34 16.99
N ILE A 5 10.65 39.57 17.09
CA ILE A 5 10.88 38.39 16.29
C ILE A 5 10.12 37.24 16.98
N THR A 6 8.98 36.87 16.42
CA THR A 6 8.21 35.70 16.89
C THR A 6 8.87 34.46 16.31
N ILE A 7 9.60 33.74 17.16
CA ILE A 7 10.13 32.40 16.84
C ILE A 7 8.95 31.43 16.94
N ILE A 8 8.46 30.97 15.81
CA ILE A 8 7.49 29.87 15.75
C ILE A 8 8.31 28.59 15.99
N PRO A 9 8.03 27.81 17.06
CA PRO A 9 8.66 26.52 17.22
C PRO A 9 8.11 25.59 16.13
N ALA A 10 8.98 25.16 15.22
CA ALA A 10 8.69 24.09 14.28
C ALA A 10 8.51 22.81 15.09
N LEU A 11 7.26 22.45 15.35
CA LEU A 11 6.89 21.18 15.94
C LEU A 11 7.10 20.10 14.87
N PHE A 12 8.23 19.44 14.91
CA PHE A 12 8.50 18.24 14.10
C PHE A 12 7.55 17.13 14.58
N LEU A 13 6.36 17.04 13.98
CA LEU A 13 5.55 15.83 14.08
C LEU A 13 6.19 14.77 13.18
N ALA A 14 6.68 13.71 13.78
CA ALA A 14 7.16 12.53 13.06
C ALA A 14 5.98 11.94 12.27
N VAL A 15 6.00 12.11 10.95
CA VAL A 15 5.08 11.41 10.05
C VAL A 15 5.41 9.93 10.16
N SER A 16 4.52 9.18 10.76
CA SER A 16 4.58 7.73 10.72
C SER A 16 4.35 7.31 9.29
N LEU A 17 5.42 7.02 8.56
CA LEU A 17 5.38 6.34 7.27
C LEU A 17 4.65 4.99 7.47
N TYR A 18 3.39 4.95 7.12
CA TYR A 18 2.60 3.71 7.12
C TYR A 18 3.03 2.82 5.94
N ALA A 19 4.21 2.22 6.05
CA ALA A 19 4.55 1.05 5.26
C ALA A 19 3.79 -0.14 5.83
N GLN A 20 3.10 -0.91 5.00
CA GLN A 20 2.45 -2.14 5.46
C GLN A 20 3.50 -3.15 5.89
N THR A 21 3.35 -3.63 7.11
CA THR A 21 4.23 -4.64 7.67
C THR A 21 3.73 -6.02 7.26
N ILE A 22 4.58 -6.77 6.58
CA ILE A 22 4.27 -8.11 6.08
C ILE A 22 5.20 -9.12 6.74
N ALA A 23 4.63 -10.15 7.34
CA ALA A 23 5.37 -11.33 7.76
C ALA A 23 5.35 -12.36 6.63
N VAL A 24 6.51 -12.91 6.27
CA VAL A 24 6.64 -13.96 5.27
C VAL A 24 7.10 -15.24 5.94
N TYR A 25 6.26 -16.26 5.90
CA TYR A 25 6.58 -17.58 6.42
C TYR A 25 7.35 -18.39 5.41
N GLU A 26 8.14 -19.34 5.91
CA GLU A 26 8.82 -20.30 5.06
C GLU A 26 7.80 -21.12 4.26
N PHE A 27 8.08 -21.32 2.96
CA PHE A 27 7.22 -22.16 2.14
C PHE A 27 7.34 -23.62 2.56
N GLU A 28 6.22 -24.25 2.77
CA GLU A 28 6.16 -25.68 3.06
C GLU A 28 6.35 -26.51 1.78
N SER A 29 6.79 -27.75 1.92
CA SER A 29 6.86 -28.69 0.81
C SER A 29 6.12 -29.99 1.13
N ASP A 30 5.35 -30.50 0.15
CA ASP A 30 4.77 -31.84 0.17
C ASP A 30 5.78 -32.89 -0.30
N THR A 31 6.90 -32.46 -0.84
CA THR A 31 7.85 -33.35 -1.50
C THR A 31 9.18 -33.32 -0.75
N PHE A 32 9.56 -34.44 -0.18
CA PHE A 32 10.79 -34.60 0.60
C PHE A 32 12.05 -34.06 -0.11
N CYS A 33 12.14 -34.22 -1.43
CA CYS A 33 13.28 -33.69 -2.20
C CYS A 33 13.35 -32.14 -2.25
N LEU A 34 12.29 -31.45 -1.88
CA LEU A 34 12.23 -29.98 -1.89
C LEU A 34 12.38 -29.35 -0.53
N GLU A 35 12.24 -30.10 0.58
CA GLU A 35 12.31 -29.57 1.95
C GLU A 35 13.59 -28.78 2.21
N SER A 36 14.74 -29.27 1.72
CA SER A 36 16.01 -28.56 1.86
C SER A 36 16.13 -27.28 1.01
N GLN A 37 15.20 -27.05 0.08
CA GLN A 37 15.23 -25.93 -0.87
C GLN A 37 14.17 -24.88 -0.55
N THR A 38 13.15 -25.20 0.25
CA THR A 38 12.07 -24.27 0.59
C THR A 38 12.59 -23.03 1.31
N GLY A 39 13.55 -23.18 2.21
CA GLY A 39 14.21 -22.08 2.88
C GLY A 39 14.85 -21.10 1.90
N VAL A 40 15.66 -21.61 0.96
CA VAL A 40 16.30 -20.78 -0.08
C VAL A 40 15.27 -20.11 -0.97
N MET A 41 14.19 -20.81 -1.35
CA MET A 41 13.10 -20.23 -2.17
C MET A 41 12.40 -19.10 -1.42
N SER A 42 12.18 -19.26 -0.13
CA SER A 42 11.55 -18.27 0.71
C SER A 42 12.44 -17.03 0.89
N ASP A 43 13.75 -17.23 1.08
CA ASP A 43 14.70 -16.13 1.18
C ASP A 43 14.75 -15.31 -0.11
N LEU A 44 14.85 -15.98 -1.25
CA LEU A 44 14.81 -15.31 -2.56
C LEU A 44 13.49 -14.54 -2.80
N PHE A 45 12.38 -15.10 -2.34
CA PHE A 45 11.09 -14.44 -2.43
C PHE A 45 11.04 -13.19 -1.53
N VAL A 46 11.59 -13.25 -0.33
CA VAL A 46 11.72 -12.11 0.58
C VAL A 46 12.60 -11.02 -0.03
N ASP A 47 13.74 -11.39 -0.65
CA ASP A 47 14.62 -10.45 -1.32
C ASP A 47 13.90 -9.64 -2.42
N GLU A 48 13.03 -10.29 -3.19
CA GLU A 48 12.21 -9.60 -4.18
C GLU A 48 11.18 -8.65 -3.53
N LEU A 49 10.58 -9.06 -2.41
CA LEU A 49 9.58 -8.25 -1.70
C LEU A 49 10.19 -6.99 -1.06
N VAL A 50 11.39 -7.08 -0.49
CA VAL A 50 12.09 -5.95 0.15
C VAL A 50 12.34 -4.82 -0.85
N ASN A 51 12.54 -5.14 -2.12
CA ASN A 51 12.75 -4.16 -3.19
C ASN A 51 11.44 -3.46 -3.64
N ILE A 52 10.28 -3.88 -3.14
CA ILE A 52 8.99 -3.28 -3.50
C ILE A 52 8.67 -2.12 -2.55
N GLN A 53 8.55 -0.92 -3.11
CA GLN A 53 8.27 0.29 -2.34
C GLN A 53 6.97 0.22 -1.53
N GLY A 54 7.00 0.74 -0.31
CA GLY A 54 5.84 0.85 0.57
C GLY A 54 5.48 -0.43 1.31
N ILE A 55 6.41 -1.40 1.33
CA ILE A 55 6.30 -2.65 2.06
C ILE A 55 7.44 -2.69 3.09
N LYS A 56 7.13 -3.15 4.29
CA LYS A 56 8.07 -3.44 5.35
C LYS A 56 7.99 -4.91 5.68
N ILE A 57 9.08 -5.63 5.53
CA ILE A 57 9.14 -7.06 5.81
C ILE A 57 9.58 -7.27 7.26
N VAL A 58 8.93 -8.19 7.96
CA VAL A 58 9.37 -8.65 9.29
C VAL A 58 10.57 -9.56 9.14
N GLU A 59 11.61 -9.31 9.91
CA GLU A 59 12.82 -10.16 9.91
C GLU A 59 12.48 -11.59 10.30
N ARG A 60 13.07 -12.54 9.57
CA ARG A 60 12.82 -13.98 9.72
C ARG A 60 13.23 -14.53 11.10
N ASP A 61 14.33 -14.02 11.66
CA ASP A 61 14.79 -14.41 13.01
C ASP A 61 13.77 -14.06 14.09
N ARG A 62 13.03 -12.97 13.91
CA ARG A 62 11.95 -12.56 14.81
C ARG A 62 10.77 -13.51 14.71
N ILE A 63 10.43 -13.98 13.52
CA ILE A 63 9.40 -15.01 13.32
C ILE A 63 9.83 -16.31 13.99
N ALA A 64 11.04 -16.76 13.73
CA ALA A 64 11.60 -17.99 14.33
C ALA A 64 11.69 -17.94 15.86
N ALA A 65 11.93 -16.77 16.45
CA ALA A 65 11.95 -16.61 17.91
C ALA A 65 10.56 -16.80 18.52
N ILE A 66 9.52 -16.23 17.89
CA ILE A 66 8.13 -16.36 18.35
C ILE A 66 7.63 -17.80 18.17
N LEU A 67 7.95 -18.43 17.05
CA LEU A 67 7.60 -19.84 16.80
C LEU A 67 8.23 -20.77 17.83
N ARG A 68 9.52 -20.59 18.15
CA ARG A 68 10.20 -21.38 19.19
C ARG A 68 9.57 -21.24 20.56
N GLU A 69 9.08 -20.08 20.91
CA GLU A 69 8.38 -19.85 22.17
C GLU A 69 7.01 -20.55 22.21
N LYS A 70 6.32 -20.65 21.05
CA LYS A 70 5.05 -21.38 20.93
C LYS A 70 5.22 -22.89 20.81
N GLU A 71 6.25 -23.41 20.16
CA GLU A 71 6.55 -24.84 20.10
C GLU A 71 6.74 -25.46 21.48
N PHE A 72 7.16 -24.67 22.47
CA PHE A 72 7.15 -25.09 23.88
C PHE A 72 5.73 -25.27 24.43
N GLN A 73 4.69 -24.73 23.77
CA GLN A 73 3.31 -24.77 24.24
C GLN A 73 2.39 -25.73 23.47
N ASN A 74 2.64 -26.00 22.18
CA ASN A 74 1.74 -26.82 21.34
C ASN A 74 2.50 -27.60 20.26
N GLN A 75 2.54 -28.93 20.39
CA GLN A 75 2.85 -29.81 19.25
C GLN A 75 1.65 -29.90 18.33
N GLY A 76 1.67 -29.28 17.16
CA GLY A 76 0.61 -29.44 16.17
C GLY A 76 0.64 -28.46 15.00
N TYR A 77 0.48 -28.98 13.85
CA TYR A 77 0.39 -28.42 12.49
C TYR A 77 0.00 -26.95 12.37
N THR A 78 0.73 -26.24 11.50
CA THR A 78 0.44 -24.85 11.08
C THR A 78 -0.89 -24.81 10.32
N ASN A 79 -1.98 -24.52 11.01
CA ASN A 79 -3.24 -24.21 10.35
C ASN A 79 -3.33 -22.71 10.10
N ALA A 80 -4.28 -22.28 9.27
CA ALA A 80 -4.45 -20.87 8.92
C ALA A 80 -4.74 -19.96 10.14
N GLU A 81 -5.36 -20.49 11.19
CA GLU A 81 -5.66 -19.76 12.43
C GLU A 81 -4.38 -19.48 13.23
N THR A 82 -3.50 -20.46 13.34
CA THR A 82 -2.21 -20.30 14.03
C THR A 82 -1.34 -19.25 13.36
N VAL A 83 -1.26 -19.25 12.02
CA VAL A 83 -0.51 -18.28 11.23
C VAL A 83 -1.05 -16.84 11.44
N ILE A 84 -2.35 -16.68 11.58
CA ILE A 84 -2.96 -15.37 11.84
C ILE A 84 -2.63 -14.86 13.25
N GLU A 85 -2.73 -15.71 14.27
CA GLU A 85 -2.36 -15.34 15.65
C GLU A 85 -0.89 -14.93 15.77
N GLU A 86 -0.02 -15.63 15.07
CA GLU A 86 1.42 -15.32 15.03
C GLU A 86 1.68 -13.98 14.34
N GLY A 87 0.95 -13.68 13.27
CA GLY A 87 1.00 -12.37 12.62
C GLY A 87 0.60 -11.22 13.53
N GLN A 88 -0.39 -11.43 14.39
CA GLN A 88 -0.78 -10.44 15.39
C GLN A 88 0.35 -10.20 16.41
N MET A 89 1.04 -11.25 16.86
CA MET A 89 2.20 -11.11 17.76
C MET A 89 3.37 -10.38 17.12
N LEU A 90 3.53 -10.48 15.80
CA LEU A 90 4.54 -9.79 15.02
C LEU A 90 4.17 -8.32 14.71
N ASN A 91 2.96 -7.89 15.05
CA ASN A 91 2.38 -6.63 14.61
C ASN A 91 2.43 -6.48 13.07
N ALA A 92 2.21 -7.58 12.35
CA ALA A 92 2.10 -7.56 10.91
C ALA A 92 0.67 -7.18 10.48
N ASP A 93 0.55 -6.42 9.40
CA ASP A 93 -0.74 -6.11 8.80
C ASP A 93 -1.23 -7.26 7.94
N CYS A 94 -0.29 -7.92 7.27
CA CYS A 94 -0.53 -9.06 6.40
C CYS A 94 0.51 -10.16 6.62
N ILE A 95 0.12 -11.38 6.26
CA ILE A 95 0.99 -12.54 6.25
C ILE A 95 1.01 -13.13 4.85
N ILE A 96 2.20 -13.55 4.41
CA ILE A 96 2.38 -14.40 3.25
C ILE A 96 2.88 -15.77 3.73
N TYR A 97 2.18 -16.80 3.35
CA TYR A 97 2.57 -18.21 3.56
C TYR A 97 2.31 -19.00 2.28
N GLY A 98 3.03 -20.08 2.09
CA GLY A 98 2.94 -20.76 0.82
C GLY A 98 3.36 -22.21 0.88
N LYS A 99 3.19 -22.87 -0.26
CA LYS A 99 3.47 -24.28 -0.46
C LYS A 99 4.14 -24.51 -1.79
N THR A 100 5.06 -25.44 -1.80
CA THR A 100 5.73 -25.92 -2.99
C THR A 100 5.38 -27.39 -3.21
N THR A 101 5.07 -27.73 -4.44
CA THR A 101 4.69 -29.10 -4.84
C THR A 101 5.32 -29.42 -6.17
N PHE A 102 5.77 -30.65 -6.37
CA PHE A 102 6.29 -31.10 -7.66
C PHE A 102 5.25 -31.96 -8.37
N ILE A 103 4.73 -31.46 -9.48
CA ILE A 103 3.66 -32.11 -10.27
C ILE A 103 4.08 -32.13 -11.73
N ASP A 104 3.96 -33.30 -12.38
CA ASP A 104 4.26 -33.49 -13.81
C ASP A 104 5.58 -32.85 -14.27
N ASN A 105 6.63 -33.16 -13.54
CA ASN A 105 7.99 -32.63 -13.81
C ASN A 105 8.09 -31.10 -13.74
N SER A 106 7.20 -30.48 -12.97
CA SER A 106 7.15 -29.02 -12.78
C SER A 106 7.04 -28.67 -11.30
N LEU A 107 7.82 -27.71 -10.87
CA LEU A 107 7.68 -27.08 -9.58
C LEU A 107 6.50 -26.11 -9.61
N VAL A 108 5.54 -26.31 -8.73
CA VAL A 108 4.41 -25.42 -8.51
C VAL A 108 4.57 -24.74 -7.17
N VAL A 109 4.66 -23.42 -7.18
CA VAL A 109 4.73 -22.58 -5.98
C VAL A 109 3.40 -21.85 -5.84
N THR A 110 2.78 -21.98 -4.67
CA THR A 110 1.55 -21.25 -4.33
C THR A 110 1.83 -20.39 -3.11
N ALA A 111 1.54 -19.10 -3.18
CA ALA A 111 1.61 -18.18 -2.06
C ALA A 111 0.23 -17.59 -1.77
N ARG A 112 -0.13 -17.49 -0.51
CA ARG A 112 -1.37 -16.89 -0.03
C ARG A 112 -1.04 -15.67 0.80
N LEU A 113 -1.70 -14.56 0.47
CA LEU A 113 -1.70 -13.35 1.26
C LEU A 113 -2.95 -13.33 2.13
N ALA A 114 -2.79 -13.20 3.43
CA ALA A 114 -3.90 -13.09 4.38
C ALA A 114 -3.78 -11.79 5.18
N ASP A 115 -4.93 -11.19 5.47
CA ASP A 115 -5.06 -10.06 6.39
C ASP A 115 -5.04 -10.58 7.83
N VAL A 116 -4.12 -10.05 8.64
CA VAL A 116 -3.91 -10.51 10.02
C VAL A 116 -5.09 -10.14 10.93
N LYS A 117 -5.73 -9.03 10.66
CA LYS A 117 -6.82 -8.52 11.50
C LYS A 117 -8.13 -9.30 11.29
N THR A 118 -8.40 -9.70 10.06
CA THR A 118 -9.67 -10.35 9.69
C THR A 118 -9.54 -11.85 9.47
N GLY A 119 -8.33 -12.37 9.30
CA GLY A 119 -8.06 -13.76 8.93
C GLY A 119 -8.42 -14.11 7.49
N GLN A 120 -8.82 -13.13 6.67
CA GLN A 120 -9.26 -13.38 5.31
C GLN A 120 -8.08 -13.53 4.35
N ILE A 121 -8.15 -14.53 3.47
CA ILE A 121 -7.22 -14.64 2.34
C ILE A 121 -7.58 -13.54 1.33
N LEU A 122 -6.69 -12.58 1.17
CA LEU A 122 -6.84 -11.46 0.25
C LEU A 122 -6.50 -11.86 -1.18
N TYR A 123 -5.51 -12.74 -1.33
CA TYR A 123 -5.03 -13.17 -2.63
C TYR A 123 -4.30 -14.51 -2.57
N THR A 124 -4.31 -15.23 -3.70
CA THR A 124 -3.49 -16.40 -3.91
C THR A 124 -2.77 -16.25 -5.24
N ALA A 125 -1.45 -16.24 -5.20
CA ALA A 125 -0.60 -16.30 -6.37
C ALA A 125 -0.15 -17.73 -6.64
N LYS A 126 0.04 -18.08 -7.91
CA LYS A 126 0.55 -19.38 -8.32
C LYS A 126 1.60 -19.20 -9.42
N MET A 127 2.72 -19.86 -9.25
CA MET A 127 3.80 -19.91 -10.23
C MET A 127 4.12 -21.37 -10.55
N GLN A 128 4.37 -21.66 -11.83
CA GLN A 128 4.84 -22.96 -12.29
C GLN A 128 6.12 -22.79 -13.09
N CYS A 129 7.13 -23.61 -12.81
CA CYS A 129 8.41 -23.61 -13.51
C CYS A 129 8.98 -25.02 -13.62
N LYS A 130 9.70 -25.27 -14.72
CA LYS A 130 10.35 -26.57 -14.98
C LYS A 130 11.80 -26.60 -14.54
N THR A 131 12.42 -25.43 -14.43
CA THR A 131 13.82 -25.28 -14.09
C THR A 131 14.04 -24.16 -13.10
N TRP A 132 15.15 -24.21 -12.37
CA TRP A 132 15.56 -23.10 -11.48
C TRP A 132 15.74 -21.79 -12.24
N LYS A 133 16.21 -21.83 -13.49
CA LYS A 133 16.31 -20.65 -14.33
C LYS A 133 14.96 -19.99 -14.55
N GLU A 134 13.92 -20.78 -14.85
CA GLU A 134 12.54 -20.25 -14.97
C GLU A 134 12.03 -19.70 -13.62
N PHE A 135 12.35 -20.37 -12.51
CA PHE A 135 12.00 -19.88 -11.18
C PHE A 135 12.54 -18.48 -10.97
N TYR A 136 13.85 -18.25 -11.12
CA TYR A 136 14.45 -16.93 -10.97
C TYR A 136 13.86 -15.88 -11.91
N GLN A 137 13.56 -16.23 -13.14
CA GLN A 137 12.98 -15.29 -14.11
C GLN A 137 11.54 -14.88 -13.76
N LYS A 138 10.76 -15.77 -13.14
CA LYS A 138 9.35 -15.55 -12.80
C LYS A 138 9.18 -14.95 -11.40
N LEU A 139 10.15 -15.12 -10.52
CA LEU A 139 10.08 -14.75 -9.12
C LEU A 139 9.74 -13.27 -8.88
N PRO A 140 10.35 -12.28 -9.56
CA PRO A 140 10.01 -10.87 -9.36
C PRO A 140 8.54 -10.56 -9.65
N LYS A 141 8.02 -11.13 -10.75
CA LYS A 141 6.61 -10.98 -11.12
C LYS A 141 5.69 -11.65 -10.10
N PHE A 142 6.04 -12.84 -9.64
CA PHE A 142 5.29 -13.59 -8.64
C PHE A 142 5.22 -12.85 -7.30
N ALA A 143 6.35 -12.31 -6.83
CA ALA A 143 6.42 -11.48 -5.62
C ALA A 143 5.54 -10.23 -5.74
N LEU A 144 5.64 -9.52 -6.87
CA LEU A 144 4.83 -8.35 -7.14
C LEU A 144 3.33 -8.67 -7.17
N GLU A 145 2.93 -9.79 -7.77
CA GLU A 145 1.53 -10.24 -7.79
C GLU A 145 0.99 -10.50 -6.38
N CYS A 146 1.79 -11.12 -5.51
CA CYS A 146 1.39 -11.38 -4.12
C CYS A 146 1.03 -10.09 -3.38
N VAL A 147 1.79 -9.02 -3.57
CA VAL A 147 1.63 -7.77 -2.81
C VAL A 147 0.76 -6.72 -3.50
N ASN A 148 0.51 -6.83 -4.80
CA ASN A 148 -0.37 -5.90 -5.52
C ASN A 148 -1.82 -5.89 -5.02
N LYS A 149 -2.24 -6.94 -4.34
CA LYS A 149 -3.59 -7.09 -3.74
C LYS A 149 -3.63 -6.71 -2.28
N ILE A 150 -2.49 -6.42 -1.68
CA ILE A 150 -2.48 -5.85 -0.34
C ILE A 150 -3.30 -4.57 -0.41
N PRO A 151 -4.33 -4.42 0.46
CA PRO A 151 -5.02 -3.16 0.58
C PRO A 151 -3.95 -2.14 0.95
N SER A 152 -3.49 -1.39 -0.02
CA SER A 152 -2.50 -0.34 0.23
C SER A 152 -3.02 0.49 1.39
N PRO A 153 -2.25 0.70 2.47
CA PRO A 153 -2.65 1.65 3.48
C PRO A 153 -3.05 2.88 2.69
N ASN A 154 -4.19 3.44 3.00
CA ASN A 154 -4.76 4.48 2.16
C ASN A 154 -3.79 5.66 2.15
N ARG A 155 -2.82 5.60 1.24
CA ARG A 155 -1.70 6.56 1.11
C ARG A 155 -2.20 7.99 0.94
N PHE A 156 -3.48 8.11 0.56
CA PHE A 156 -4.15 9.38 0.45
C PHE A 156 -4.65 9.93 1.79
N ILE A 157 -4.82 9.11 2.84
CA ILE A 157 -5.30 9.61 4.15
C ILE A 157 -4.41 10.76 4.63
N GLY A 158 -5.06 11.84 5.04
CA GLY A 158 -4.42 13.07 5.49
C GLY A 158 -4.76 14.27 4.62
N ASN A 159 -4.07 15.36 4.85
CA ASN A 159 -4.28 16.63 4.15
C ASN A 159 -3.31 16.78 2.99
N TRP A 160 -3.82 17.28 1.89
CA TRP A 160 -3.09 17.46 0.64
C TRP A 160 -3.37 18.83 0.06
N ILE A 161 -2.32 19.55 -0.29
CA ILE A 161 -2.44 20.85 -0.95
C ILE A 161 -1.96 20.74 -2.39
N CYS A 162 -2.74 21.33 -3.27
CA CYS A 162 -2.37 21.56 -4.66
C CYS A 162 -2.61 23.02 -5.01
N ASN A 163 -1.57 23.67 -5.48
CA ASN A 163 -1.66 25.04 -6.03
C ASN A 163 -1.75 24.95 -7.54
N SER A 164 -2.78 25.54 -8.11
CA SER A 164 -2.92 25.82 -9.55
C SER A 164 -2.80 27.34 -9.80
N GLU A 165 -2.70 27.74 -11.05
CA GLU A 165 -2.52 29.15 -11.41
C GLU A 165 -3.58 30.09 -10.80
N SER A 166 -4.81 29.61 -10.65
CA SER A 166 -5.96 30.42 -10.20
C SER A 166 -6.58 29.98 -8.89
N SER A 167 -6.18 28.82 -8.34
CA SER A 167 -6.84 28.24 -7.17
C SER A 167 -5.92 27.33 -6.37
N THR A 168 -6.09 27.36 -5.07
CA THR A 168 -5.51 26.36 -4.16
C THR A 168 -6.58 25.35 -3.75
N TYR A 169 -6.26 24.10 -3.83
CA TYR A 169 -7.09 22.99 -3.39
C TYR A 169 -6.46 22.37 -2.14
N ASP A 170 -7.18 22.46 -1.02
CA ASP A 170 -6.85 21.76 0.21
C ASP A 170 -7.79 20.56 0.35
N ILE A 171 -7.24 19.34 0.29
CA ILE A 171 -8.01 18.10 0.24
C ILE A 171 -7.67 17.24 1.45
N THR A 172 -8.67 16.98 2.29
CA THR A 172 -8.57 16.00 3.37
C THR A 172 -9.18 14.68 2.91
N PHE A 173 -8.37 13.64 2.79
CA PHE A 173 -8.84 12.27 2.58
C PHE A 173 -8.98 11.53 3.91
N LYS A 174 -10.14 10.92 4.14
CA LYS A 174 -10.50 10.19 5.37
C LYS A 174 -10.52 8.67 5.15
N GLU A 175 -10.34 7.88 6.20
CA GLU A 175 -10.30 6.40 6.16
C GLU A 175 -11.54 5.77 5.52
N ASN A 176 -12.72 6.35 5.74
CA ASN A 176 -13.98 5.87 5.22
C ASN A 176 -14.23 6.19 3.73
N LYS A 177 -13.17 6.51 2.98
CA LYS A 177 -13.21 6.94 1.56
C LYS A 177 -14.03 8.21 1.32
N LYS A 178 -14.25 9.01 2.34
CA LYS A 178 -14.79 10.36 2.22
C LYS A 178 -13.65 11.35 2.05
N CYS A 179 -13.93 12.45 1.37
CA CYS A 179 -13.01 13.57 1.25
C CYS A 179 -13.73 14.90 1.50
N GLU A 180 -12.97 15.85 2.01
CA GLU A 180 -13.36 17.25 2.13
C GLU A 180 -12.39 18.06 1.30
N ILE A 181 -12.90 19.03 0.56
CA ILE A 181 -12.09 19.89 -0.33
C ILE A 181 -12.43 21.33 -0.03
N LYS A 182 -11.42 22.12 0.21
CA LYS A 182 -11.53 23.58 0.27
C LYS A 182 -10.85 24.16 -0.95
N ILE A 183 -11.54 25.04 -1.62
CA ILE A 183 -11.04 25.75 -2.78
C ILE A 183 -10.93 27.21 -2.40
N SER A 184 -9.74 27.77 -2.48
CA SER A 184 -9.48 29.21 -2.32
C SER A 184 -8.95 29.77 -3.61
N SER A 185 -9.45 30.96 -3.99
CA SER A 185 -8.96 31.72 -5.14
C SER A 185 -7.66 32.45 -4.78
N SER A 186 -6.73 32.53 -5.73
CA SER A 186 -5.50 33.33 -5.57
C SER A 186 -5.72 34.83 -5.70
N GLU A 187 -6.90 35.27 -6.12
CA GLU A 187 -7.25 36.67 -6.25
C GLU A 187 -7.96 37.21 -4.99
N SER A 188 -7.37 38.12 -4.37
CA SER A 188 -7.55 39.09 -3.28
C SER A 188 -8.83 39.18 -2.42
N ILE A 189 -9.86 38.38 -2.59
CA ILE A 189 -10.93 38.15 -1.60
C ILE A 189 -11.19 36.64 -1.59
N ALA A 190 -10.61 35.98 -0.61
CA ALA A 190 -10.67 34.51 -0.49
C ALA A 190 -12.13 34.06 -0.29
N VAL A 191 -12.82 33.76 -1.39
CA VAL A 191 -14.05 32.98 -1.33
C VAL A 191 -13.65 31.53 -1.16
N GLU A 192 -13.67 31.05 0.07
CA GLU A 192 -13.44 29.63 0.38
C GLU A 192 -14.71 28.85 0.05
N THR A 193 -14.61 27.93 -0.91
CA THR A 193 -15.70 26.99 -1.23
C THR A 193 -15.38 25.63 -0.63
N ALA A 194 -16.19 25.20 0.33
CA ALA A 194 -16.07 23.88 0.94
C ALA A 194 -16.95 22.84 0.21
N LEU A 195 -16.33 21.72 -0.17
CA LEU A 195 -17.02 20.59 -0.77
C LEU A 195 -16.82 19.34 0.09
N SER A 196 -17.80 18.47 0.05
CA SER A 196 -17.70 17.14 0.64
C SER A 196 -18.01 16.07 -0.39
N GLY A 197 -17.37 14.93 -0.28
CA GLY A 197 -17.51 13.89 -1.29
C GLY A 197 -16.85 12.58 -0.92
N THR A 198 -16.59 11.81 -1.95
CA THR A 198 -15.96 10.50 -1.87
C THR A 198 -14.78 10.41 -2.83
N TYR A 199 -13.84 9.53 -2.50
CA TYR A 199 -12.77 9.16 -3.40
C TYR A 199 -12.65 7.64 -3.48
N SER A 200 -12.09 7.18 -4.59
CA SER A 200 -11.74 5.78 -4.80
C SER A 200 -10.49 5.70 -5.67
N TYR A 201 -9.79 4.61 -5.58
CA TYR A 201 -8.66 4.32 -6.44
C TYR A 201 -8.81 2.92 -7.05
N SER A 202 -8.32 2.76 -8.26
CA SER A 202 -8.34 1.52 -9.04
C SER A 202 -7.12 1.45 -9.94
N THR A 203 -6.89 0.29 -10.52
CA THR A 203 -5.88 0.13 -11.58
C THR A 203 -6.59 0.11 -12.92
N ASP A 204 -6.07 0.86 -13.88
CA ASP A 204 -6.54 0.80 -15.27
C ASP A 204 -6.13 -0.55 -15.87
N SER A 205 -7.10 -1.29 -16.34
CA SER A 205 -6.90 -2.63 -16.90
C SER A 205 -6.10 -2.63 -18.21
N TYR A 206 -6.07 -1.52 -18.93
CA TYR A 206 -5.38 -1.41 -20.21
C TYR A 206 -3.92 -0.95 -20.06
N SER A 207 -3.69 0.13 -19.33
CA SER A 207 -2.36 0.73 -19.16
C SER A 207 -1.61 0.25 -17.92
N GLY A 208 -2.29 -0.45 -16.99
CA GLY A 208 -1.76 -0.74 -15.66
C GLY A 208 -1.60 0.48 -14.76
N GLY A 209 -1.95 1.67 -15.26
CA GLY A 209 -1.87 2.92 -14.51
C GLY A 209 -2.85 2.96 -13.34
N LYS A 210 -2.46 3.62 -12.26
CA LYS A 210 -3.33 3.78 -11.08
C LYS A 210 -4.20 5.00 -11.24
N ILE A 211 -5.52 4.83 -11.12
CA ILE A 211 -6.52 5.89 -11.28
C ILE A 211 -7.01 6.33 -9.90
N LEU A 212 -6.98 7.63 -9.64
CA LEU A 212 -7.66 8.27 -8.51
C LEU A 212 -8.93 8.95 -9.02
N LYS A 213 -10.07 8.61 -8.41
CA LYS A 213 -11.36 9.26 -8.65
C LYS A 213 -11.78 10.06 -7.43
N ILE A 214 -12.13 11.31 -7.63
CA ILE A 214 -12.65 12.20 -6.59
C ILE A 214 -13.96 12.79 -7.07
N ASN A 215 -15.02 12.64 -6.29
CA ASN A 215 -16.32 13.25 -6.55
C ASN A 215 -16.77 14.03 -5.32
N ALA A 216 -16.88 15.33 -5.42
CA ALA A 216 -17.27 16.19 -4.32
C ALA A 216 -18.21 17.30 -4.80
N LYS A 217 -19.06 17.79 -3.89
CA LYS A 217 -19.98 18.89 -4.16
C LYS A 217 -20.12 19.81 -2.96
N SER A 218 -20.40 21.09 -3.21
CA SER A 218 -20.74 22.06 -2.20
C SER A 218 -22.10 21.74 -1.58
N LYS A 219 -22.36 22.27 -0.39
CA LYS A 219 -23.62 22.04 0.34
C LYS A 219 -24.86 22.51 -0.45
N ASP A 220 -24.72 23.61 -1.20
CA ASP A 220 -25.77 24.15 -2.08
C ASP A 220 -25.84 23.45 -3.45
N GLY A 221 -24.94 22.51 -3.73
CA GLY A 221 -24.86 21.73 -4.97
C GLY A 221 -24.40 22.52 -6.20
N LYS A 222 -24.05 23.80 -6.08
CA LYS A 222 -23.64 24.64 -7.21
C LYS A 222 -22.25 24.32 -7.71
N THR A 223 -21.32 24.05 -6.79
CA THR A 223 -19.95 23.67 -7.15
C THR A 223 -19.79 22.16 -7.06
N LYS A 224 -19.24 21.55 -8.11
CA LYS A 224 -18.98 20.11 -8.19
C LYS A 224 -17.59 19.86 -8.73
N ILE A 225 -16.90 18.87 -8.16
CA ILE A 225 -15.66 18.30 -8.67
C ILE A 225 -15.91 16.84 -9.01
N SER A 226 -15.48 16.46 -10.21
CA SER A 226 -15.44 15.06 -10.65
C SER A 226 -14.14 14.83 -11.40
N TRP A 227 -13.12 14.38 -10.70
CA TRP A 227 -11.81 14.04 -11.26
C TRP A 227 -11.67 12.52 -11.34
N SER A 228 -11.17 12.03 -12.47
CA SER A 228 -10.90 10.61 -12.67
C SER A 228 -9.72 10.47 -13.63
N ASN A 229 -8.52 10.41 -13.09
CA ASN A 229 -7.30 10.38 -13.90
C ASN A 229 -6.21 9.50 -13.27
N ILE A 230 -5.25 9.12 -14.10
CA ILE A 230 -4.04 8.43 -13.66
C ILE A 230 -3.25 9.37 -12.77
N TYR A 231 -2.80 8.85 -11.64
CA TYR A 231 -1.89 9.54 -10.73
C TYR A 231 -0.56 8.81 -10.63
N THR A 232 0.49 9.57 -10.29
CA THR A 232 1.83 9.03 -10.06
C THR A 232 2.40 9.70 -8.83
N PHE A 233 2.80 8.91 -7.83
CA PHE A 233 3.58 9.44 -6.72
C PHE A 233 4.94 9.91 -7.24
N THR A 234 5.40 11.06 -6.75
CA THR A 234 6.63 11.73 -7.17
C THR A 234 7.72 11.69 -6.11
N SER A 235 7.38 11.19 -4.91
CA SER A 235 8.30 10.99 -3.81
C SER A 235 8.23 9.55 -3.29
N ASP A 236 9.34 9.02 -2.81
CA ASP A 236 9.44 7.65 -2.28
C ASP A 236 8.65 7.46 -0.97
N ASP A 237 8.47 8.53 -0.20
CA ASP A 237 7.69 8.58 1.03
C ASP A 237 6.19 8.79 0.79
N PHE A 238 5.76 8.85 -0.49
CA PHE A 238 4.37 9.12 -0.88
C PHE A 238 3.80 10.45 -0.36
N SER A 239 4.65 11.42 -0.07
CA SER A 239 4.25 12.76 0.36
C SER A 239 3.83 13.66 -0.78
N SER A 240 4.04 13.26 -2.03
CA SER A 240 3.63 14.01 -3.20
C SER A 240 3.19 13.12 -4.36
N PHE A 241 2.20 13.58 -5.12
CA PHE A 241 1.76 12.91 -6.35
C PHE A 241 1.31 13.92 -7.41
N ASN A 242 1.41 13.52 -8.67
CA ASN A 242 0.90 14.27 -9.81
C ASN A 242 -0.35 13.62 -10.38
N MET A 243 -1.31 14.44 -10.79
CA MET A 243 -2.51 14.01 -11.48
C MET A 243 -3.00 15.15 -12.42
N GLN A 244 -3.65 14.81 -13.50
CA GLN A 244 -4.39 15.81 -14.29
C GLN A 244 -5.74 16.09 -13.62
N ILE A 245 -6.09 17.35 -13.47
CA ILE A 245 -7.38 17.79 -12.94
C ILE A 245 -8.04 18.80 -13.89
N LYS A 246 -9.33 18.98 -13.74
CA LYS A 246 -10.02 20.15 -14.32
C LYS A 246 -10.02 21.26 -13.28
N ASN A 247 -9.45 22.41 -13.63
CA ASN A 247 -9.45 23.59 -12.79
C ASN A 247 -10.83 24.30 -12.79
N ALA A 248 -10.95 25.39 -12.06
CA ALA A 248 -12.20 26.16 -11.97
C ALA A 248 -12.71 26.65 -13.33
N GLU A 249 -11.85 26.84 -14.32
CA GLU A 249 -12.17 27.23 -15.69
C GLU A 249 -12.50 26.04 -16.61
N ASN A 250 -12.62 24.82 -16.05
CA ASN A 250 -12.86 23.57 -16.77
C ASN A 250 -11.71 23.17 -17.75
N LYS A 251 -10.53 23.77 -17.61
CA LYS A 251 -9.33 23.40 -18.36
C LYS A 251 -8.63 22.24 -17.68
N THR A 252 -8.11 21.30 -18.48
CA THR A 252 -7.28 20.21 -17.96
C THR A 252 -5.88 20.73 -17.70
N VAL A 253 -5.44 20.65 -16.45
CA VAL A 253 -4.11 21.07 -15.99
C VAL A 253 -3.42 19.94 -15.24
N ARG A 254 -2.09 19.90 -15.32
CA ARG A 254 -1.30 19.01 -14.47
C ARG A 254 -1.20 19.63 -13.08
N ALA A 255 -1.59 18.89 -12.08
CA ALA A 255 -1.58 19.32 -10.69
C ALA A 255 -0.62 18.47 -9.88
N SER A 256 0.14 19.12 -9.04
CA SER A 256 1.05 18.51 -8.09
C SER A 256 0.46 18.63 -6.69
N PHE A 257 0.19 17.51 -6.05
CA PHE A 257 -0.36 17.45 -4.71
C PHE A 257 0.75 17.12 -3.73
N VAL A 258 0.85 17.90 -2.68
CA VAL A 258 1.82 17.71 -1.60
C VAL A 258 1.05 17.47 -0.31
N LYS A 259 1.45 16.43 0.42
CA LYS A 259 0.88 16.11 1.72
C LYS A 259 1.36 17.14 2.73
N VAL A 260 0.42 17.67 3.50
CA VAL A 260 0.69 18.59 4.59
C VAL A 260 0.29 17.94 5.92
N GLU A 261 1.04 18.23 6.94
CA GLU A 261 0.84 17.72 8.30
C GLU A 261 -0.28 18.46 9.03
#